data_c29aa934b72a09a58d47978ee7489b56
#
_entry.id   c29aa934b72a09a58d47978ee7489b56
#
_cell.length_a   1.000
_cell.length_b   1.000
_cell.length_c   1.000
_cell.angle_alpha   90.00
_cell.angle_beta   90.00
_cell.angle_gamma   90.00
#
_symmetry.space_group_name_H-M   'P 1'
#
loop_
_entity.id
_entity.type
_entity.pdbx_description
1 polymer ?
#
loop_
_entity_poly.entity_id
_entity_poly.type
_entity_poly.pdbx_seq_one_letter_code
_entity_poly.pdbx_strand_id
1 'polypeptide(L)' 'MKSPDLPLKAKLFRGLADPSRLTVLEVLRDGPRCVSEVVAATGLSQPNASAHLACLEDCGLVSRERLARGELLVGL' A
#
# COMPACT_ATOMS: atom_id res chain seq x y z
N MET A 1 9.76 -7.35 27.69
CA MET A 1 10.60 -6.25 27.27
C MET A 1 9.83 -5.28 26.39
N LYS A 2 10.09 -4.02 26.58
CA LYS A 2 9.44 -3.03 25.75
C LYS A 2 10.18 -2.90 24.44
N SER A 3 9.53 -3.23 23.37
CA SER A 3 10.11 -3.16 22.06
C SER A 3 9.72 -1.84 21.39
N PRO A 4 10.68 -1.09 20.82
CA PRO A 4 10.31 0.08 20.03
C PRO A 4 9.54 -0.26 18.77
N ASP A 5 9.56 -1.54 18.39
CA ASP A 5 8.81 -2.00 17.22
C ASP A 5 7.37 -2.33 17.53
N LEU A 6 6.96 -2.30 18.80
CA LEU A 6 5.60 -2.69 19.17
C LEU A 6 4.53 -1.85 18.45
N PRO A 7 4.63 -0.53 18.39
CA PRO A 7 3.65 0.26 17.62
C PRO A 7 3.68 -0.08 16.14
N LEU A 8 4.85 -0.38 15.59
CA LEU A 8 4.97 -0.76 14.20
C LEU A 8 4.29 -2.09 13.94
N LYS A 9 4.44 -3.06 14.84
CA LYS A 9 3.78 -4.35 14.71
C LYS A 9 2.27 -4.22 14.75
N ALA A 10 1.76 -3.39 15.65
CA ALA A 10 0.33 -3.15 15.74
C ALA A 10 -0.20 -2.53 14.45
N LYS A 11 0.55 -1.58 13.88
CA LYS A 11 0.21 -0.94 12.64
C LYS A 11 0.20 -1.94 11.49
N LEU A 12 1.18 -2.82 11.47
CA LEU A 12 1.28 -3.87 10.45
C LEU A 12 0.09 -4.81 10.53
N PHE A 13 -0.26 -5.27 11.72
CA PHE A 13 -1.40 -6.14 11.90
C PHE A 13 -2.68 -5.48 11.41
N ARG A 14 -2.87 -4.22 11.74
CA ARG A 14 -4.04 -3.50 11.28
C ARG A 14 -4.09 -3.42 9.76
N GLY A 15 -2.95 -3.15 9.15
CA GLY A 15 -2.85 -3.08 7.70
C GLY A 15 -3.21 -4.41 7.05
N LEU A 16 -2.75 -5.50 7.62
CA LEU A 16 -3.00 -6.83 7.08
C LEU A 16 -4.42 -7.31 7.34
N ALA A 17 -5.06 -6.80 8.40
CA ALA A 17 -6.43 -7.17 8.73
C ALA A 17 -7.47 -6.42 7.89
N ASP A 18 -7.08 -5.32 7.25
CA ASP A 18 -8.00 -4.54 6.43
C ASP A 18 -8.16 -5.20 5.06
N PRO A 19 -9.38 -5.64 4.69
CA PRO A 19 -9.58 -6.32 3.40
C PRO A 19 -9.17 -5.46 2.21
N SER A 20 -9.38 -4.15 2.28
CA SER A 20 -9.01 -3.25 1.17
C SER A 20 -7.50 -3.25 0.97
N ARG A 21 -6.72 -3.23 2.06
CA ARG A 21 -5.27 -3.25 1.95
C ARG A 21 -4.77 -4.57 1.43
N LEU A 22 -5.39 -5.67 1.85
CA LEU A 22 -5.04 -6.98 1.32
C LEU A 22 -5.31 -7.06 -0.18
N THR A 23 -6.42 -6.48 -0.62
CA THR A 23 -6.74 -6.41 -2.04
C THR A 23 -5.69 -5.63 -2.81
N VAL A 24 -5.23 -4.50 -2.25
CA VAL A 24 -4.16 -3.71 -2.86
C VAL A 24 -2.89 -4.54 -2.99
N LEU A 25 -2.49 -5.23 -1.93
CA LEU A 25 -1.30 -6.06 -1.96
C LEU A 25 -1.41 -7.17 -3.00
N GLU A 26 -2.60 -7.75 -3.14
CA GLU A 26 -2.84 -8.80 -4.12
C GLU A 26 -2.69 -8.28 -5.55
N VAL A 27 -3.17 -7.06 -5.80
CA VAL A 27 -3.02 -6.42 -7.10
C VAL A 27 -1.54 -6.22 -7.45
N LEU A 28 -0.71 -5.92 -6.45
CA LEU A 28 0.71 -5.67 -6.65
C LEU A 28 1.56 -6.95 -6.70
N ARG A 29 0.96 -8.09 -6.42
CA ARG A 29 1.69 -9.35 -6.37
C ARG A 29 2.34 -9.69 -7.70
N ASP A 30 1.67 -9.35 -8.80
CA ASP A 30 2.16 -9.67 -10.14
C ASP A 30 3.16 -8.66 -10.69
N GLY A 31 3.43 -7.60 -9.96
CA GLY A 31 4.41 -6.59 -10.34
C GLY A 31 3.95 -5.19 -9.99
N PRO A 32 4.82 -4.21 -10.19
CA PRO A 32 4.49 -2.82 -9.90
C PRO A 32 3.33 -2.31 -10.75
N ARG A 33 2.54 -1.40 -10.19
CA ARG A 33 1.40 -0.78 -10.87
C ARG A 33 1.39 0.71 -10.57
N CYS A 34 0.88 1.48 -11.52
CA CYS A 34 0.59 2.89 -11.25
C CYS A 34 -0.62 2.98 -10.32
N VAL A 35 -0.72 4.07 -9.56
CA VAL A 35 -1.84 4.27 -8.64
C VAL A 35 -3.18 4.17 -9.36
N SER A 36 -3.26 4.72 -10.57
CA SER A 36 -4.50 4.65 -11.37
C SER A 36 -4.90 3.20 -11.67
N GLU A 37 -3.92 2.33 -11.90
CA GLU A 37 -4.19 0.92 -12.13
C GLU A 37 -4.67 0.23 -10.86
N VAL A 38 -4.10 0.61 -9.71
CA VAL A 38 -4.54 0.08 -8.42
C VAL A 38 -6.00 0.48 -8.16
N VAL A 39 -6.33 1.74 -8.43
CA VAL A 39 -7.70 2.24 -8.30
C VAL A 39 -8.64 1.42 -9.18
N ALA A 40 -8.29 1.23 -10.44
CA ALA A 40 -9.12 0.50 -11.38
C ALA A 40 -9.30 -0.96 -10.97
N ALA A 41 -8.23 -1.58 -10.48
CA ALA A 41 -8.28 -3.01 -10.13
C ALA A 41 -9.00 -3.28 -8.82
N THR A 42 -8.95 -2.33 -7.87
CA THR A 42 -9.55 -2.54 -6.54
C THR A 42 -10.95 -1.98 -6.42
N GLY A 43 -11.33 -1.04 -7.27
CA GLY A 43 -12.60 -0.35 -7.15
C GLY A 43 -12.63 0.70 -6.05
N LEU A 44 -11.50 0.96 -5.39
CA LEU A 44 -11.42 1.99 -4.37
C LEU A 44 -11.41 3.36 -5.03
N SER A 45 -11.83 4.38 -4.27
CA SER A 45 -11.63 5.76 -4.71
C SER A 45 -10.15 6.08 -4.68
N GLN A 46 -9.72 7.07 -5.47
CA GLN A 46 -8.31 7.44 -5.47
C GLN A 46 -7.82 7.90 -4.09
N PRO A 47 -8.56 8.72 -3.33
CA PRO A 47 -8.13 9.08 -1.99
C PRO A 47 -7.98 7.86 -1.07
N ASN A 48 -8.92 6.91 -1.14
CA ASN A 48 -8.84 5.71 -0.32
C ASN A 48 -7.65 4.84 -0.71
N ALA A 49 -7.44 4.63 -2.00
CA ALA A 49 -6.30 3.86 -2.48
C ALA A 49 -5.00 4.52 -2.03
N SER A 50 -4.88 5.84 -2.17
CA SER A 50 -3.69 6.57 -1.74
C SER A 50 -3.46 6.44 -0.25
N ALA A 51 -4.52 6.49 0.55
CA ALA A 51 -4.40 6.34 2.01
C ALA A 51 -3.90 4.95 2.38
N HIS A 52 -4.43 3.91 1.74
CA HIS A 52 -3.98 2.55 1.98
C HIS A 52 -2.53 2.35 1.57
N LEU A 53 -2.15 2.89 0.41
CA LEU A 53 -0.78 2.78 -0.07
C LEU A 53 0.19 3.51 0.85
N ALA A 54 -0.19 4.69 1.34
CA ALA A 54 0.66 5.43 2.28
C ALA A 54 0.87 4.62 3.56
N CYS A 55 -0.17 4.00 4.07
CA CYS A 55 -0.08 3.17 5.27
C CYS A 55 0.81 1.95 5.03
N LEU A 56 0.67 1.30 3.88
CA LEU A 56 1.49 0.14 3.54
C LEU A 56 2.95 0.53 3.33
N GLU A 57 3.19 1.71 2.78
CA GLU A 57 4.54 2.24 2.63
C GLU A 57 5.17 2.50 4.00
N ASP A 58 4.41 3.08 4.92
CA ASP A 58 4.86 3.31 6.29
C ASP A 58 5.25 2.02 6.98
N CYS A 59 4.53 0.94 6.68
CA CYS A 59 4.82 -0.38 7.25
C CYS A 59 5.96 -1.09 6.54
N GLY A 60 6.48 -0.53 5.48
CA GLY A 60 7.57 -1.16 4.71
C GLY A 60 7.12 -2.26 3.78
N LEU A 61 5.82 -2.39 3.54
CA LEU A 61 5.29 -3.44 2.67
C LEU A 61 5.29 -3.06 1.21
N VAL A 62 5.22 -1.77 0.89
CA VAL A 62 5.26 -1.29 -0.48
C VAL A 62 6.23 -0.13 -0.59
N SER A 63 6.69 0.14 -1.78
CA SER A 63 7.47 1.33 -2.10
C SER A 63 6.78 2.08 -3.22
N ARG A 64 7.01 3.38 -3.29
CA ARG A 64 6.45 4.22 -4.33
C ARG A 64 7.57 4.99 -5.01
N GLU A 65 7.46 5.11 -6.31
CA GLU A 65 8.43 5.82 -7.12
C GLU A 65 7.69 6.72 -8.09
N ARG A 66 8.12 7.98 -8.17
CA ARG A 66 7.53 8.91 -9.14
C ARG A 66 8.23 8.74 -10.48
N LEU A 67 7.47 8.45 -11.51
CA LEU A 67 7.99 8.30 -12.84
C LEU A 67 8.21 9.67 -13.48
N ALA A 68 9.05 9.70 -14.52
CA ALA A 68 9.36 10.93 -15.23
C ALA A 68 8.10 11.62 -15.79
N ARG A 69 7.09 10.85 -16.14
CA ARG A 69 5.82 11.38 -16.66
C ARG A 69 4.86 11.81 -15.55
N GLY A 70 5.29 11.81 -14.30
CA GLY A 70 4.50 12.30 -13.19
C GLY A 70 3.64 11.27 -12.47
N GLU A 71 3.52 10.06 -13.00
CA GLU A 71 2.74 9.02 -12.35
C GLU A 71 3.52 8.38 -11.20
N LEU A 72 2.79 7.90 -10.18
CA LEU A 72 3.39 7.14 -9.09
C LEU A 72 3.30 5.65 -9.40
N LEU A 73 4.45 4.99 -9.39
CA LEU A 73 4.54 3.55 -9.53
C LEU A 73 4.66 2.94 -8.14
N VAL A 74 3.85 1.91 -7.87
CA VAL A 74 3.80 1.27 -6.56
C VAL A 74 4.18 -0.19 -6.73
N GLY A 75 5.03 -0.68 -5.82
CA GLY A 75 5.44 -2.08 -5.86
C GLY A 75 5.70 -2.63 -4.47
N LEU A 76 5.71 -3.93 -4.40
CA LEU A 76 6.04 -4.64 -3.16
C LEU A 76 7.53 -4.58 -2.82
#